data_a2d752ecded05e10be51be2f5fdff904
#
_entry.id   a2d752ecded05e10be51be2f5fdff904
#
_cell.length_a   1.000
_cell.length_b   1.000
_cell.length_c   1.000
_cell.angle_alpha   90.00
_cell.angle_beta   90.00
_cell.angle_gamma   90.00
#
_symmetry.space_group_name_H-M   'P 1'
#
loop_
_entity.id
_entity.type
_entity.pdbx_description
1 polymer ?
#
loop_
_entity_poly.entity_id
_entity_poly.type
_entity_poly.pdbx_seq_one_letter_code
_entity_poly.pdbx_strand_id
1 'polypeptide(L)'
;MYYAVRQIFGDDAYYSSDIGCYTLGMLPPLRCADFLFCMGSSISAGSGFALATGKPVVGFIGDSTFFHSGMTGLANAVFNKMNLLIVVLDNGTTAMTGHQPNPGMMQDMLGDICQHLDIENIVRGFGVTQVRKVKSFQLKSVMDAIRELKDMDGVRVLISEEPCALYARRRLRKGIDRYAYVAKQDEGAKHCFEQYACPAFCRRGGEYAVDETLCTGCGMCLQIAPGSFKLKKRG
;
A
#
# COMPACT_ATOMS: atom_id res chain seq x y z
N MET A 1 3.75 -1.24 -2.57
CA MET A 1 2.81 -0.28 -3.20
C MET A 1 3.43 1.11 -3.37
N TYR A 2 3.75 1.88 -2.33
CA TYR A 2 4.27 3.25 -2.42
C TYR A 2 5.46 3.42 -3.35
N TYR A 3 6.47 2.55 -3.23
CA TYR A 3 7.61 2.53 -4.14
C TYR A 3 7.16 2.51 -5.61
N ALA A 4 6.24 1.60 -5.97
CA ALA A 4 5.76 1.47 -7.34
C ALA A 4 5.02 2.73 -7.83
N VAL A 5 4.19 3.33 -6.96
CA VAL A 5 3.48 4.57 -7.27
C VAL A 5 4.47 5.71 -7.51
N ARG A 6 5.48 5.89 -6.63
CA ARG A 6 6.51 6.92 -6.78
C ARG A 6 7.34 6.74 -8.05
N GLN A 7 7.68 5.49 -8.41
CA GLN A 7 8.42 5.22 -9.64
C GLN A 7 7.64 5.56 -10.92
N ILE A 8 6.30 5.57 -10.86
CA ILE A 8 5.43 5.78 -12.03
C ILE A 8 4.93 7.23 -12.13
N PHE A 9 4.56 7.84 -11.00
CA PHE A 9 4.01 9.19 -10.96
C PHE A 9 5.06 10.25 -10.62
N GLY A 10 6.13 9.91 -9.89
CA GLY A 10 7.19 10.85 -9.52
C GLY A 10 6.65 12.05 -8.73
N ASP A 11 7.06 13.25 -9.10
CA ASP A 11 6.60 14.52 -8.53
C ASP A 11 5.50 15.19 -9.37
N ASP A 12 5.01 14.52 -10.41
CA ASP A 12 3.98 15.05 -11.31
C ASP A 12 2.55 14.88 -10.78
N ALA A 13 2.36 14.12 -9.71
CA ALA A 13 1.08 13.88 -9.07
C ALA A 13 1.04 14.41 -7.64
N TYR A 14 -0.16 14.77 -7.17
CA TYR A 14 -0.41 14.96 -5.75
C TYR A 14 -0.75 13.64 -5.08
N TYR A 15 -0.26 13.48 -3.85
CA TYR A 15 -0.49 12.31 -3.02
C TYR A 15 -1.39 12.67 -1.84
N SER A 16 -2.60 12.14 -1.84
CA SER A 16 -3.55 12.29 -0.75
C SER A 16 -3.49 11.09 0.17
N SER A 17 -3.44 11.31 1.46
CA SER A 17 -3.47 10.25 2.46
C SER A 17 -4.49 10.56 3.55
N ASP A 18 -4.73 9.60 4.41
CA ASP A 18 -5.52 9.76 5.63
C ASP A 18 -4.95 8.91 6.78
N ILE A 19 -5.72 8.66 7.84
CA ILE A 19 -5.19 8.10 9.09
C ILE A 19 -5.19 6.57 9.07
N GLY A 20 -4.00 5.99 9.21
CA GLY A 20 -3.75 4.56 9.32
C GLY A 20 -2.26 4.23 9.35
N CYS A 21 -1.87 2.97 9.46
CA CYS A 21 -0.46 2.56 9.37
C CYS A 21 0.21 3.02 8.07
N TYR A 22 -0.57 3.15 7.02
CA TYR A 22 -0.12 3.63 5.72
C TYR A 22 0.25 5.12 5.69
N THR A 23 -0.13 5.91 6.71
CA THR A 23 0.34 7.30 6.89
C THR A 23 1.87 7.39 6.94
N LEU A 24 2.56 6.33 7.37
CA LEU A 24 4.03 6.29 7.35
C LEU A 24 4.63 6.43 5.95
N GLY A 25 3.84 6.22 4.90
CA GLY A 25 4.24 6.49 3.52
C GLY A 25 4.54 7.96 3.21
N MET A 26 4.17 8.90 4.11
CA MET A 26 4.55 10.32 4.02
C MET A 26 6.04 10.57 4.26
N LEU A 27 6.70 9.66 4.99
CA LEU A 27 8.10 9.83 5.37
C LEU A 27 9.04 9.52 4.19
N PRO A 28 10.24 10.14 4.18
CA PRO A 28 11.29 9.75 3.25
C PRO A 28 11.65 8.25 3.39
N PRO A 29 12.00 7.58 2.30
CA PRO A 29 12.17 8.10 0.94
C PRO A 29 10.87 8.14 0.13
N LEU A 30 9.76 7.61 0.63
CA LEU A 30 8.52 7.40 -0.11
C LEU A 30 7.80 8.72 -0.45
N ARG A 31 7.63 9.61 0.53
CA ARG A 31 6.98 10.93 0.36
C ARG A 31 5.66 10.86 -0.41
N CYS A 32 4.81 9.89 -0.06
CA CYS A 32 3.51 9.65 -0.70
C CYS A 32 2.35 10.25 0.10
N ALA A 33 2.52 11.46 0.63
CA ALA A 33 1.43 12.25 1.20
C ALA A 33 1.84 13.74 1.19
N ASP A 34 1.20 14.52 0.33
CA ASP A 34 1.32 15.98 0.29
C ASP A 34 0.38 16.61 1.31
N PHE A 35 -0.75 15.96 1.56
CA PHE A 35 -1.74 16.38 2.56
C PHE A 35 -2.45 15.18 3.21
N LEU A 36 -2.89 15.41 4.45
CA LEU A 36 -3.54 14.43 5.30
C LEU A 36 -4.42 15.18 6.32
N PHE A 37 -5.69 14.76 6.48
CA PHE A 37 -6.60 15.40 7.43
C PHE A 37 -7.18 14.38 8.43
N CYS A 38 -8.24 13.67 8.07
CA CYS A 38 -8.93 12.71 8.93
C CYS A 38 -9.17 11.39 8.19
N MET A 39 -9.65 10.37 8.90
CA MET A 39 -10.00 9.08 8.29
C MET A 39 -10.99 9.29 7.13
N GLY A 40 -10.66 8.75 5.95
CA GLY A 40 -11.46 8.86 4.72
C GLY A 40 -11.24 10.13 3.90
N SER A 41 -10.47 11.09 4.40
CA SER A 41 -10.23 12.36 3.69
C SER A 41 -9.38 12.18 2.43
N SER A 42 -8.63 11.10 2.30
CA SER A 42 -7.79 10.86 1.11
C SER A 42 -8.58 10.89 -0.20
N ILE A 43 -9.80 10.36 -0.20
CA ILE A 43 -10.67 10.36 -1.39
C ILE A 43 -11.33 11.73 -1.58
N SER A 44 -11.95 12.28 -0.53
CA SER A 44 -12.72 13.53 -0.63
C SER A 44 -11.83 14.75 -0.86
N ALA A 45 -10.75 14.92 -0.08
CA ALA A 45 -9.79 15.99 -0.30
C ALA A 45 -9.01 15.78 -1.62
N GLY A 46 -8.62 14.53 -1.93
CA GLY A 46 -8.00 14.19 -3.20
C GLY A 46 -8.84 14.57 -4.40
N SER A 47 -10.16 14.36 -4.35
CA SER A 47 -11.10 14.79 -5.38
C SER A 47 -11.11 16.33 -5.55
N GLY A 48 -11.12 17.07 -4.43
CA GLY A 48 -11.04 18.52 -4.44
C GLY A 48 -9.74 19.05 -5.05
N PHE A 49 -8.60 18.45 -4.69
CA PHE A 49 -7.30 18.80 -5.28
C PHE A 49 -7.22 18.47 -6.77
N ALA A 50 -7.75 17.32 -7.20
CA ALA A 50 -7.81 16.96 -8.62
C ALA A 50 -8.61 17.99 -9.43
N LEU A 51 -9.77 18.40 -8.91
CA LEU A 51 -10.61 19.42 -9.54
C LEU A 51 -9.93 20.80 -9.59
N ALA A 52 -9.32 21.21 -8.49
CA ALA A 52 -8.73 22.55 -8.36
C ALA A 52 -7.44 22.71 -9.16
N THR A 53 -6.66 21.66 -9.32
CA THR A 53 -5.33 21.75 -9.93
C THR A 53 -5.26 21.19 -11.34
N GLY A 54 -6.19 20.33 -11.72
CA GLY A 54 -6.14 19.58 -12.99
C GLY A 54 -4.98 18.57 -13.07
N LYS A 55 -4.22 18.39 -11.98
CA LYS A 55 -3.09 17.44 -11.93
C LYS A 55 -3.55 16.05 -11.49
N PRO A 56 -2.81 15.01 -11.85
CA PRO A 56 -3.07 13.67 -11.34
C PRO A 56 -3.05 13.64 -9.81
N VAL A 57 -4.00 12.92 -9.21
CA VAL A 57 -4.06 12.68 -7.77
C VAL A 57 -4.10 11.19 -7.50
N VAL A 58 -3.27 10.74 -6.56
CA VAL A 58 -3.28 9.37 -6.04
C VAL A 58 -3.64 9.42 -4.55
N GLY A 59 -4.82 8.89 -4.21
CA GLY A 59 -5.30 8.80 -2.83
C GLY A 59 -5.02 7.43 -2.23
N PHE A 60 -4.41 7.38 -1.04
CA PHE A 60 -4.16 6.13 -0.31
C PHE A 60 -5.13 6.00 0.85
N ILE A 61 -5.76 4.83 0.98
CA ILE A 61 -6.70 4.52 2.05
C ILE A 61 -6.53 3.06 2.48
N GLY A 62 -6.61 2.77 3.78
CA GLY A 62 -6.64 1.40 4.29
C GLY A 62 -8.04 0.79 4.23
N ASP A 63 -8.13 -0.54 4.27
CA ASP A 63 -9.37 -1.30 4.30
C ASP A 63 -10.33 -0.85 5.42
N SER A 64 -9.85 -0.78 6.64
CA SER A 64 -10.65 -0.34 7.79
C SER A 64 -11.16 1.10 7.61
N THR A 65 -10.31 2.02 7.15
CA THR A 65 -10.70 3.41 6.88
C THR A 65 -11.67 3.52 5.71
N PHE A 66 -11.53 2.66 4.70
CA PHE A 66 -12.48 2.58 3.58
C PHE A 66 -13.88 2.24 4.09
N PHE A 67 -14.03 1.22 4.94
CA PHE A 67 -15.31 0.88 5.54
C PHE A 67 -15.82 1.94 6.52
N HIS A 68 -14.92 2.60 7.28
CA HIS A 68 -15.30 3.62 8.25
C HIS A 68 -15.91 4.87 7.57
N SER A 69 -15.24 5.40 6.56
CA SER A 69 -15.61 6.71 5.97
C SER A 69 -15.18 6.92 4.50
N GLY A 70 -14.47 5.95 3.89
CA GLY A 70 -14.02 6.07 2.51
C GLY A 70 -15.16 5.94 1.49
N MET A 71 -16.18 5.14 1.80
CA MET A 71 -17.32 4.91 0.89
C MET A 71 -18.09 6.19 0.55
N THR A 72 -18.26 7.10 1.49
CA THR A 72 -18.93 8.39 1.24
C THR A 72 -18.13 9.28 0.30
N GLY A 73 -16.79 9.30 0.47
CA GLY A 73 -15.88 9.97 -0.44
C GLY A 73 -15.92 9.38 -1.85
N LEU A 74 -15.96 8.04 -1.95
CA LEU A 74 -16.08 7.34 -3.23
C LEU A 74 -17.40 7.66 -3.94
N ALA A 75 -18.52 7.62 -3.23
CA ALA A 75 -19.83 7.99 -3.77
C ALA A 75 -19.82 9.42 -4.36
N ASN A 76 -19.26 10.38 -3.61
CA ASN A 76 -19.09 11.74 -4.06
C ASN A 76 -18.19 11.86 -5.30
N ALA A 77 -17.05 11.15 -5.30
CA ALA A 77 -16.10 11.17 -6.42
C ALA A 77 -16.73 10.62 -7.72
N VAL A 78 -17.48 9.52 -7.62
CA VAL A 78 -18.21 8.93 -8.77
C VAL A 78 -19.30 9.85 -9.25
N PHE A 79 -20.16 10.33 -8.35
CA PHE A 79 -21.28 11.22 -8.69
C PHE A 79 -20.81 12.49 -9.44
N ASN A 80 -19.73 13.09 -8.96
CA ASN A 80 -19.17 14.31 -9.55
C ASN A 80 -18.13 14.05 -10.66
N LYS A 81 -17.98 12.80 -11.10
CA LYS A 81 -17.05 12.39 -12.19
C LYS A 81 -15.62 12.88 -11.97
N MET A 82 -15.12 12.75 -10.74
CA MET A 82 -13.77 13.16 -10.40
C MET A 82 -12.73 12.30 -11.11
N ASN A 83 -11.54 12.88 -11.34
CA ASN A 83 -10.43 12.18 -11.98
C ASN A 83 -9.31 11.93 -10.96
N LEU A 84 -9.30 10.74 -10.32
CA LEU A 84 -8.25 10.34 -9.38
C LEU A 84 -8.07 8.83 -9.33
N LEU A 85 -6.86 8.41 -8.96
CA LEU A 85 -6.55 7.02 -8.64
C LEU A 85 -6.65 6.80 -7.12
N ILE A 86 -7.51 5.90 -6.70
CA ILE A 86 -7.65 5.48 -5.29
C ILE A 86 -6.90 4.16 -5.12
N VAL A 87 -5.95 4.11 -4.20
CA VAL A 87 -5.22 2.91 -3.82
C VAL A 87 -5.71 2.43 -2.46
N VAL A 88 -6.48 1.35 -2.46
CA VAL A 88 -6.95 0.72 -1.23
C VAL A 88 -5.89 -0.28 -0.76
N LEU A 89 -5.35 -0.05 0.42
CA LEU A 89 -4.34 -0.91 1.06
C LEU A 89 -5.05 -1.90 1.98
N ASP A 90 -5.47 -3.01 1.40
CA ASP A 90 -6.21 -4.07 2.10
C ASP A 90 -5.21 -5.01 2.81
N ASN A 91 -5.10 -4.86 4.12
CA ASN A 91 -4.24 -5.70 4.95
C ASN A 91 -5.02 -6.69 5.82
N GLY A 92 -6.34 -6.74 5.68
CA GLY A 92 -7.24 -7.66 6.38
C GLY A 92 -7.34 -7.41 7.88
N THR A 93 -7.11 -6.17 8.37
CA THR A 93 -7.25 -5.86 9.80
C THR A 93 -7.13 -4.36 10.09
N THR A 94 -7.75 -3.87 11.15
CA THR A 94 -7.54 -2.53 11.69
C THR A 94 -6.24 -2.50 12.49
N ALA A 95 -5.09 -2.45 11.76
CA ALA A 95 -3.79 -2.75 12.33
C ALA A 95 -3.29 -1.71 13.35
N MET A 96 -3.50 -0.41 13.09
CA MET A 96 -2.93 0.69 13.88
C MET A 96 -3.35 0.66 15.35
N THR A 97 -4.57 0.26 15.64
CA THR A 97 -5.17 0.29 16.99
C THR A 97 -5.16 -1.07 17.71
N GLY A 98 -4.52 -2.08 17.12
CA GLY A 98 -4.34 -3.38 17.77
C GLY A 98 -4.97 -4.57 17.05
N HIS A 99 -5.16 -4.47 15.74
CA HIS A 99 -5.67 -5.56 14.89
C HIS A 99 -7.13 -5.94 15.17
N GLN A 100 -7.99 -4.94 15.38
CA GLN A 100 -9.42 -5.18 15.49
C GLN A 100 -10.00 -5.66 14.16
N PRO A 101 -11.07 -6.46 14.20
CA PRO A 101 -11.84 -6.79 13.01
C PRO A 101 -12.44 -5.56 12.33
N ASN A 102 -12.62 -5.66 11.02
CA ASN A 102 -13.37 -4.72 10.21
C ASN A 102 -14.31 -5.50 9.26
N PRO A 103 -15.27 -4.88 8.59
CA PRO A 103 -16.23 -5.56 7.73
C PRO A 103 -15.64 -6.39 6.59
N GLY A 104 -14.38 -6.16 6.21
CA GLY A 104 -13.63 -6.97 5.24
C GLY A 104 -13.05 -8.27 5.81
N MET A 105 -13.32 -8.61 7.07
CA MET A 105 -12.87 -9.85 7.70
C MET A 105 -14.00 -10.86 7.82
N MET A 106 -13.65 -12.14 7.98
CA MET A 106 -14.61 -13.24 8.15
C MET A 106 -14.98 -13.49 9.62
N GLN A 107 -14.36 -12.80 10.56
CA GLN A 107 -14.63 -12.94 11.99
C GLN A 107 -14.91 -11.58 12.62
N ASP A 108 -15.91 -11.53 13.49
CA ASP A 108 -16.26 -10.36 14.28
C ASP A 108 -15.39 -10.20 15.54
N MET A 109 -15.75 -9.25 16.41
CA MET A 109 -15.03 -8.96 17.66
C MET A 109 -15.07 -10.11 18.66
N LEU A 110 -16.08 -10.97 18.60
CA LEU A 110 -16.24 -12.14 19.49
C LEU A 110 -15.54 -13.38 18.91
N GLY A 111 -15.09 -13.32 17.67
CA GLY A 111 -14.46 -14.42 16.94
C GLY A 111 -15.44 -15.29 16.16
N ASP A 112 -16.72 -14.91 16.13
CA ASP A 112 -17.76 -15.61 15.37
C ASP A 112 -17.61 -15.34 13.87
N ILE A 113 -18.00 -16.32 13.06
CA ILE A 113 -17.99 -16.17 11.60
C ILE A 113 -19.09 -15.18 11.21
N CYS A 114 -18.73 -14.14 10.50
CA CYS A 114 -19.64 -13.12 10.02
C CYS A 114 -19.58 -12.99 8.48
N GLN A 115 -20.53 -12.22 7.95
CA GLN A 115 -20.55 -11.94 6.52
C GLN A 115 -19.39 -11.00 6.15
N HIS A 116 -18.51 -11.49 5.29
CA HIS A 116 -17.44 -10.72 4.69
C HIS A 116 -17.98 -9.75 3.63
N LEU A 117 -17.56 -8.50 3.70
CA LEU A 117 -17.85 -7.49 2.69
C LEU A 117 -16.62 -7.30 1.80
N ASP A 118 -16.74 -7.69 0.53
CA ASP A 118 -15.65 -7.54 -0.45
C ASP A 118 -15.58 -6.11 -0.97
N ILE A 119 -14.41 -5.48 -0.83
CA ILE A 119 -14.17 -4.09 -1.24
C ILE A 119 -14.35 -3.92 -2.74
N GLU A 120 -13.95 -4.88 -3.57
CA GLU A 120 -14.11 -4.80 -5.02
C GLU A 120 -15.59 -4.76 -5.41
N ASN A 121 -16.39 -5.61 -4.81
CA ASN A 121 -17.85 -5.64 -5.06
C ASN A 121 -18.50 -4.32 -4.66
N ILE A 122 -18.11 -3.74 -3.52
CA ILE A 122 -18.62 -2.43 -3.08
C ILE A 122 -18.21 -1.34 -4.07
N VAL A 123 -16.95 -1.27 -4.45
CA VAL A 123 -16.42 -0.27 -5.40
C VAL A 123 -17.16 -0.37 -6.74
N ARG A 124 -17.35 -1.58 -7.25
CA ARG A 124 -18.12 -1.81 -8.48
C ARG A 124 -19.59 -1.47 -8.32
N GLY A 125 -20.18 -1.72 -7.13
CA GLY A 125 -21.55 -1.33 -6.80
C GLY A 125 -21.78 0.17 -6.82
N PHE A 126 -20.77 1.00 -6.57
CA PHE A 126 -20.80 2.46 -6.79
C PHE A 126 -20.65 2.88 -8.26
N GLY A 127 -20.48 1.94 -9.19
CA GLY A 127 -20.36 2.21 -10.62
C GLY A 127 -18.93 2.40 -11.13
N VAL A 128 -17.91 2.15 -10.31
CA VAL A 128 -16.50 2.19 -10.77
C VAL A 128 -16.21 0.96 -11.63
N THR A 129 -15.89 1.18 -12.89
CA THR A 129 -15.55 0.11 -13.85
C THR A 129 -14.04 -0.19 -13.89
N GLN A 130 -13.23 0.82 -13.60
CA GLN A 130 -11.77 0.76 -13.67
C GLN A 130 -11.19 0.30 -12.33
N VAL A 131 -11.30 -1.00 -12.06
CA VAL A 131 -10.83 -1.62 -10.83
C VAL A 131 -9.78 -2.68 -11.15
N ARG A 132 -8.66 -2.66 -10.43
CA ARG A 132 -7.63 -3.70 -10.47
C ARG A 132 -7.35 -4.20 -9.06
N LYS A 133 -7.11 -5.50 -8.92
CA LYS A 133 -6.71 -6.13 -7.66
C LYS A 133 -5.35 -6.80 -7.84
N VAL A 134 -4.42 -6.51 -6.93
CA VAL A 134 -3.04 -7.00 -6.99
C VAL A 134 -2.56 -7.48 -5.63
N LYS A 135 -1.57 -8.37 -5.64
CA LYS A 135 -0.83 -8.74 -4.42
C LYS A 135 0.36 -7.80 -4.25
N SER A 136 0.46 -7.15 -3.09
CA SER A 136 1.46 -6.10 -2.81
C SER A 136 2.91 -6.52 -3.03
N PHE A 137 3.22 -7.81 -2.85
CA PHE A 137 4.57 -8.35 -3.01
C PHE A 137 4.89 -8.88 -4.41
N GLN A 138 4.07 -8.59 -5.40
CA GLN A 138 4.31 -8.89 -6.82
C GLN A 138 4.60 -7.60 -7.58
N LEU A 139 5.83 -7.08 -7.46
CA LEU A 139 6.20 -5.74 -7.94
C LEU A 139 5.83 -5.50 -9.39
N LYS A 140 6.11 -6.46 -10.28
CA LYS A 140 5.78 -6.34 -11.70
C LYS A 140 4.28 -6.14 -11.91
N SER A 141 3.46 -7.01 -11.33
CA SER A 141 1.99 -6.93 -11.43
C SER A 141 1.45 -5.60 -10.88
N VAL A 142 2.01 -5.14 -9.75
CA VAL A 142 1.66 -3.85 -9.16
C VAL A 142 1.99 -2.70 -10.13
N MET A 143 3.20 -2.68 -10.68
CA MET A 143 3.63 -1.62 -11.61
C MET A 143 2.82 -1.63 -12.91
N ASP A 144 2.52 -2.80 -13.46
CA ASP A 144 1.73 -2.93 -14.68
C ASP A 144 0.31 -2.42 -14.47
N ALA A 145 -0.34 -2.77 -13.34
CA ALA A 145 -1.66 -2.28 -12.99
C ALA A 145 -1.69 -0.74 -12.77
N ILE A 146 -0.64 -0.19 -12.14
CA ILE A 146 -0.55 1.27 -11.94
C ILE A 146 -0.39 2.00 -13.27
N ARG A 147 0.47 1.48 -14.18
CA ARG A 147 0.64 2.08 -15.52
C ARG A 147 -0.66 2.09 -16.30
N GLU A 148 -1.36 0.95 -16.31
CA GLU A 148 -2.65 0.84 -16.98
C GLU A 148 -3.66 1.87 -16.42
N LEU A 149 -3.80 1.97 -15.10
CA LEU A 149 -4.74 2.87 -14.46
C LEU A 149 -4.31 4.35 -14.56
N LYS A 150 -3.01 4.64 -14.70
CA LYS A 150 -2.50 6.01 -14.86
C LYS A 150 -3.04 6.67 -16.11
N ASP A 151 -3.13 5.93 -17.20
CA ASP A 151 -3.51 6.43 -18.52
C ASP A 151 -5.04 6.48 -18.74
N MET A 152 -5.83 6.10 -17.73
CA MET A 152 -7.29 6.14 -17.76
C MET A 152 -7.83 7.40 -17.08
N ASP A 153 -9.01 7.85 -17.48
CA ASP A 153 -9.72 8.96 -16.87
C ASP A 153 -10.82 8.52 -15.90
N GLY A 154 -11.24 9.43 -15.03
CA GLY A 154 -12.30 9.22 -14.06
C GLY A 154 -11.82 8.59 -12.76
N VAL A 155 -12.73 8.00 -12.00
CA VAL A 155 -12.43 7.32 -10.76
C VAL A 155 -11.86 5.93 -11.06
N ARG A 156 -10.63 5.69 -10.61
CA ARG A 156 -9.93 4.40 -10.76
C ARG A 156 -9.58 3.87 -9.41
N VAL A 157 -9.71 2.56 -9.21
CA VAL A 157 -9.41 1.93 -7.92
C VAL A 157 -8.42 0.78 -8.10
N LEU A 158 -7.31 0.84 -7.37
CA LEU A 158 -6.34 -0.24 -7.24
C LEU A 158 -6.43 -0.83 -5.83
N ILE A 159 -6.86 -2.07 -5.71
CA ILE A 159 -6.93 -2.80 -4.44
C ILE A 159 -5.63 -3.60 -4.29
N SER A 160 -4.83 -3.23 -3.29
CA SER A 160 -3.56 -3.87 -2.97
C SER A 160 -3.74 -4.78 -1.77
N GLU A 161 -3.91 -6.07 -2.02
CA GLU A 161 -4.23 -7.06 -1.01
C GLU A 161 -2.99 -7.80 -0.52
N GLU A 162 -2.68 -7.66 0.78
CA GLU A 162 -1.62 -8.42 1.44
C GLU A 162 -1.82 -8.38 2.95
N PRO A 163 -1.87 -9.53 3.64
CA PRO A 163 -2.05 -9.56 5.08
C PRO A 163 -1.00 -8.73 5.83
N CYS A 164 -1.43 -8.01 6.87
CA CYS A 164 -0.50 -7.31 7.75
C CYS A 164 0.58 -8.26 8.27
N ALA A 165 1.85 -7.95 8.04
CA ALA A 165 2.98 -8.82 8.39
C ALA A 165 3.04 -9.12 9.90
N LEU A 166 2.68 -8.15 10.75
CA LEU A 166 2.62 -8.33 12.20
C LEU A 166 1.46 -9.24 12.61
N TYR A 167 0.31 -9.08 11.98
CA TYR A 167 -0.86 -9.94 12.19
C TYR A 167 -0.58 -11.37 11.74
N ALA A 168 -0.02 -11.54 10.53
CA ALA A 168 0.34 -12.83 9.99
C ALA A 168 1.33 -13.58 10.92
N ARG A 169 2.34 -12.89 11.44
CA ARG A 169 3.31 -13.47 12.38
C ARG A 169 2.68 -13.86 13.71
N ARG A 170 1.83 -13.01 14.29
CA ARG A 170 1.26 -13.19 15.64
C ARG A 170 0.06 -14.12 15.67
N ARG A 171 -0.86 -13.97 14.72
CA ARG A 171 -2.16 -14.66 14.72
C ARG A 171 -2.19 -15.87 13.80
N LEU A 172 -1.65 -15.76 12.61
CA LEU A 172 -1.65 -16.86 11.65
C LEU A 172 -0.48 -17.82 11.86
N ARG A 173 0.42 -17.52 12.81
CA ARG A 173 1.63 -18.32 13.13
C ARG A 173 2.42 -18.69 11.88
N LYS A 174 2.35 -17.90 10.82
CA LYS A 174 3.16 -18.08 9.63
C LYS A 174 4.58 -17.66 9.96
N GLY A 175 5.41 -18.64 10.24
CA GLY A 175 6.84 -18.44 10.48
C GLY A 175 7.50 -17.84 9.25
N ILE A 176 8.34 -16.84 9.47
CA ILE A 176 9.21 -16.30 8.45
C ILE A 176 10.53 -17.05 8.59
N ASP A 177 10.71 -18.09 7.80
CA ASP A 177 11.87 -18.97 7.81
C ASP A 177 13.04 -18.47 6.95
N ARG A 178 12.86 -17.32 6.31
CA ARG A 178 13.89 -16.70 5.45
C ARG A 178 14.05 -15.23 5.73
N TYR A 179 15.24 -14.71 5.46
CA TYR A 179 15.54 -13.28 5.48
C TYR A 179 16.42 -12.91 4.29
N ALA A 180 16.34 -11.65 3.86
CA ALA A 180 17.19 -11.12 2.81
C ALA A 180 18.54 -10.70 3.40
N TYR A 181 19.60 -10.80 2.60
CA TYR A 181 20.89 -10.19 2.90
C TYR A 181 21.45 -9.52 1.65
N VAL A 182 22.31 -8.54 1.85
CA VAL A 182 23.00 -7.85 0.74
C VAL A 182 24.10 -8.78 0.23
N ALA A 183 23.98 -9.19 -1.02
CA ALA A 183 24.95 -10.07 -1.68
C ALA A 183 26.05 -9.28 -2.41
N LYS A 184 25.74 -8.04 -2.81
CA LYS A 184 26.67 -7.10 -3.47
C LYS A 184 26.44 -5.70 -2.98
N GLN A 185 27.52 -4.96 -2.73
CA GLN A 185 27.54 -3.53 -2.40
C GLN A 185 27.57 -2.70 -3.70
N ASP A 186 26.52 -2.76 -4.49
CA ASP A 186 26.44 -2.16 -5.83
C ASP A 186 25.38 -1.05 -5.91
N GLU A 187 25.24 -0.42 -7.08
CA GLU A 187 24.23 0.64 -7.31
C GLU A 187 22.80 0.11 -7.14
N GLY A 188 22.54 -1.17 -7.36
CA GLY A 188 21.23 -1.78 -7.10
C GLY A 188 20.91 -1.83 -5.61
N ALA A 189 21.88 -2.22 -4.76
CA ALA A 189 21.73 -2.16 -3.32
C ALA A 189 21.50 -0.71 -2.86
N LYS A 190 22.31 0.24 -3.33
CA LYS A 190 22.19 1.67 -3.03
C LYS A 190 20.79 2.19 -3.39
N HIS A 191 20.33 1.96 -4.63
CA HIS A 191 19.00 2.35 -5.09
C HIS A 191 17.90 1.82 -4.17
N CYS A 192 17.97 0.54 -3.79
CA CYS A 192 16.99 -0.08 -2.92
C CYS A 192 16.97 0.58 -1.53
N PHE A 193 18.14 0.91 -0.97
CA PHE A 193 18.25 1.61 0.32
C PHE A 193 17.75 3.06 0.27
N GLU A 194 17.96 3.75 -0.84
CA GLU A 194 17.55 5.14 -1.01
C GLU A 194 16.08 5.32 -1.39
N GLN A 195 15.47 4.34 -2.06
CA GLN A 195 14.14 4.48 -2.65
C GLN A 195 13.06 3.58 -2.02
N TYR A 196 13.46 2.53 -1.29
CA TYR A 196 12.51 1.58 -0.70
C TYR A 196 12.61 1.59 0.83
N ALA A 197 11.59 2.10 1.49
CA ALA A 197 11.51 2.23 2.94
C ALA A 197 11.33 0.86 3.63
N CYS A 198 12.40 0.08 3.73
CA CYS A 198 12.38 -1.19 4.46
C CYS A 198 12.93 -1.00 5.89
N PRO A 199 12.16 -1.33 6.95
CA PRO A 199 12.63 -1.17 8.32
C PRO A 199 13.82 -2.09 8.68
N ALA A 200 14.07 -3.12 7.88
CA ALA A 200 15.20 -4.01 8.07
C ALA A 200 16.51 -3.49 7.45
N PHE A 201 16.47 -2.42 6.67
CA PHE A 201 17.69 -1.87 6.07
C PHE A 201 18.48 -1.10 7.12
N CYS A 202 19.78 -1.40 7.21
CA CYS A 202 20.72 -0.75 8.13
C CYS A 202 22.12 -0.62 7.51
N ARG A 203 23.00 0.12 8.17
CA ARG A 203 24.43 0.14 7.81
C ARG A 203 25.25 -0.51 8.91
N ARG A 204 26.18 -1.38 8.53
CA ARG A 204 27.16 -2.00 9.43
C ARG A 204 28.56 -1.76 8.88
N GLY A 205 29.40 -1.07 9.66
CA GLY A 205 30.74 -0.70 9.18
C GLY A 205 30.78 0.16 7.91
N GLY A 206 29.73 0.98 7.70
CA GLY A 206 29.58 1.80 6.48
C GLY A 206 28.92 1.10 5.29
N GLU A 207 28.84 -0.22 5.29
CA GLU A 207 28.23 -1.03 4.24
C GLU A 207 26.72 -1.19 4.42
N TYR A 208 26.01 -1.42 3.30
CA TYR A 208 24.58 -1.77 3.30
C TYR A 208 24.39 -3.15 3.91
N ALA A 209 23.47 -3.28 4.85
CA ALA A 209 23.15 -4.52 5.53
C ALA A 209 21.65 -4.67 5.77
N VAL A 210 21.19 -5.88 6.00
CA VAL A 210 19.81 -6.19 6.39
C VAL A 210 19.81 -6.75 7.79
N ASP A 211 19.02 -6.15 8.67
CA ASP A 211 18.76 -6.71 10.00
C ASP A 211 17.82 -7.92 9.86
N GLU A 212 18.33 -9.09 10.17
CA GLU A 212 17.60 -10.35 10.07
C GLU A 212 16.40 -10.42 11.03
N THR A 213 16.48 -9.75 12.17
CA THR A 213 15.41 -9.77 13.19
C THR A 213 14.18 -8.98 12.72
N LEU A 214 14.39 -7.91 11.94
CA LEU A 214 13.36 -7.06 11.38
C LEU A 214 12.88 -7.50 9.98
N CYS A 215 13.70 -8.28 9.26
CA CYS A 215 13.37 -8.71 7.91
C CYS A 215 12.19 -9.70 7.93
N THR A 216 11.15 -9.40 7.14
CA THR A 216 9.97 -10.26 7.00
C THR A 216 10.08 -11.29 5.87
N GLY A 217 11.21 -11.36 5.18
CA GLY A 217 11.41 -12.31 4.08
C GLY A 217 10.52 -12.08 2.85
N CYS A 218 9.92 -10.91 2.71
CA CYS A 218 8.96 -10.60 1.63
C CYS A 218 9.56 -10.61 0.23
N GLY A 219 10.90 -10.55 0.09
CA GLY A 219 11.59 -10.62 -1.20
C GLY A 219 11.47 -9.38 -2.08
N MET A 220 10.91 -8.26 -1.60
CA MET A 220 10.76 -7.05 -2.42
C MET A 220 12.11 -6.47 -2.86
N CYS A 221 13.11 -6.46 -1.99
CA CYS A 221 14.47 -6.01 -2.33
C CYS A 221 15.08 -6.80 -3.49
N LEU A 222 14.76 -8.11 -3.61
CA LEU A 222 15.23 -8.94 -4.72
C LEU A 222 14.53 -8.57 -6.04
N GLN A 223 13.29 -8.11 -5.99
CA GLN A 223 12.53 -7.68 -7.17
C GLN A 223 12.93 -6.27 -7.61
N ILE A 224 13.26 -5.39 -6.66
CA ILE A 224 13.70 -4.01 -6.93
C ILE A 224 15.13 -4.00 -7.49
N ALA A 225 16.04 -4.77 -6.88
CA ALA A 225 17.45 -4.84 -7.25
C ALA A 225 17.89 -6.30 -7.44
N PRO A 226 17.55 -6.92 -8.59
CA PRO A 226 17.92 -8.30 -8.89
C PRO A 226 19.43 -8.49 -8.86
N GLY A 227 19.88 -9.51 -8.12
CA GLY A 227 21.30 -9.85 -8.00
C GLY A 227 22.05 -9.13 -6.87
N SER A 228 21.56 -7.98 -6.37
CA SER A 228 22.15 -7.27 -5.22
C SER A 228 21.75 -7.90 -3.88
N PHE A 229 20.62 -8.59 -3.84
CA PHE A 229 20.10 -9.28 -2.64
C PHE A 229 19.88 -10.76 -2.89
N LYS A 230 20.01 -11.55 -1.83
CA LYS A 230 19.66 -12.98 -1.80
C LYS A 230 18.88 -13.33 -0.54
N LEU A 231 18.16 -14.46 -0.56
CA LEU A 231 17.47 -15.00 0.61
C LEU A 231 18.32 -16.09 1.27
N LYS A 232 18.29 -16.14 2.60
CA LYS A 232 18.89 -17.17 3.43
C LYS A 232 17.85 -17.71 4.40
N LYS A 233 17.88 -19.01 4.69
CA LYS A 233 17.06 -19.60 5.76
C LYS A 233 17.55 -19.10 7.14
N ARG A 234 16.62 -18.91 8.05
CA ARG A 234 16.95 -18.74 9.46
C ARG A 234 17.44 -20.09 10.00
N GLY A 235 18.51 -20.08 10.74
CA GLY A 235 19.02 -21.25 11.43
C GLY A 235 18.19 -21.61 12.64
#